data_4e088023ec310a5e3e9bc808de0a4d09
#
_entry.id   4e088023ec310a5e3e9bc808de0a4d09
#
_cell.length_a   1.000
_cell.length_b   1.000
_cell.length_c   1.000
_cell.angle_alpha   90.00
_cell.angle_beta   90.00
_cell.angle_gamma   90.00
#
_symmetry.space_group_name_H-M   'P 1'
#
loop_
_entity.id
_entity.type
_entity.pdbx_description
1 polymer ?
#
loop_
_entity_poly.entity_id
_entity_poly.type
_entity_poly.pdbx_seq_one_letter_code
_entity_poly.pdbx_strand_id
1 'polypeptide(L)'
;MLFFLGIDGLSPRILNELIQRNKLPHFQSLTQSGCYGELKTIRPTNSAMIWTSIITGKEAKEHGIDSFIAYRWQNRVIKKSVMKKFMKLGGRSLIQKMIQNREISTFPLSGEMIKVKTIFEIMSDASKKVGVINWWHSWPAEAIKGFIVSDRVNYGRWSEVYGKESPPERLTYPLSLLHAISDLIVLPQEVNLDAYRRFVDISEEEAQEMKTVAFQHHQLKSELKHLLSLDETVRKIALFLLRHFKGLNLFALYFRGIDIISHCALQYSEWNRDTTIEGEERRKYGKAVSAYYCYMDTVLGELLKKVSPHTSLIIASDHGFVQEKNGKFSHRRSKPPGVLILSGGNFKKGKHIMDANIFDLAPTILYLSGLPVAKDMKGKVLKDYIQEDFTNQHSATSVRSYGKREKKTPVSPSPSVDEEIKERLKALGYIDEEM
;
A
#
# COMPACT_ATOMS: atom_id res chain seq x y z
N MET A 1 20.18 7.93 5.09
CA MET A 1 18.76 7.53 5.27
C MET A 1 18.33 6.69 4.07
N LEU A 2 17.57 5.63 4.32
CA LEU A 2 16.80 4.93 3.29
C LEU A 2 15.39 5.53 3.24
N PHE A 3 14.91 5.84 2.04
CA PHE A 3 13.52 6.24 1.82
C PHE A 3 12.84 5.14 1.00
N PHE A 4 11.87 4.46 1.59
CA PHE A 4 11.14 3.37 0.97
C PHE A 4 9.70 3.82 0.68
N LEU A 5 9.39 4.02 -0.60
CA LEU A 5 8.09 4.43 -1.08
C LEU A 5 7.37 3.25 -1.74
N GLY A 6 6.31 2.79 -1.12
CA GLY A 6 5.38 1.81 -1.69
C GLY A 6 4.26 2.52 -2.43
N ILE A 7 4.02 2.14 -3.69
CA ILE A 7 2.90 2.64 -4.49
C ILE A 7 2.14 1.45 -5.05
N ASP A 8 0.93 1.22 -4.55
CA ASP A 8 0.09 0.09 -4.95
C ASP A 8 -0.35 0.23 -6.42
N GLY A 9 -0.26 -0.84 -7.18
CA GLY A 9 -0.80 -0.91 -8.52
C GLY A 9 -0.09 -0.08 -9.59
N LEU A 10 1.13 0.45 -9.32
CA LEU A 10 1.89 1.24 -10.30
C LEU A 10 2.36 0.33 -11.45
N SER A 11 1.71 0.47 -12.61
CA SER A 11 1.95 -0.36 -13.79
C SER A 11 3.15 0.13 -14.59
N PRO A 12 4.16 -0.73 -14.89
CA PRO A 12 5.31 -0.35 -15.74
C PRO A 12 4.89 0.16 -17.11
N ARG A 13 3.86 -0.43 -17.73
CA ARG A 13 3.36 -0.02 -19.03
C ARG A 13 2.84 1.42 -19.00
N ILE A 14 1.93 1.73 -18.07
CA ILE A 14 1.31 3.06 -17.97
C ILE A 14 2.38 4.10 -17.59
N LEU A 15 3.26 3.77 -16.64
CA LEU A 15 4.35 4.63 -16.23
C LEU A 15 5.25 5.01 -17.43
N ASN A 16 5.70 4.03 -18.20
CA ASN A 16 6.56 4.25 -19.36
C ASN A 16 5.89 5.11 -20.43
N GLU A 17 4.64 4.84 -20.77
CA GLU A 17 3.88 5.62 -21.75
C GLU A 17 3.73 7.09 -21.30
N LEU A 18 3.43 7.33 -20.03
CA LEU A 18 3.29 8.70 -19.49
C LEU A 18 4.65 9.43 -19.39
N ILE A 19 5.74 8.72 -19.09
CA ILE A 19 7.10 9.27 -19.14
C ILE A 19 7.45 9.68 -20.57
N GLN A 20 7.21 8.84 -21.56
CA GLN A 20 7.44 9.14 -22.99
C GLN A 20 6.66 10.37 -23.46
N ARG A 21 5.48 10.63 -22.88
CA ARG A 21 4.67 11.81 -23.12
C ARG A 21 5.06 13.04 -22.29
N ASN A 22 6.17 12.97 -21.54
CA ASN A 22 6.65 14.03 -20.65
C ASN A 22 5.64 14.47 -19.56
N LYS A 23 4.77 13.55 -19.09
CA LYS A 23 3.76 13.84 -18.08
C LYS A 23 4.26 13.62 -16.64
N LEU A 24 5.36 12.89 -16.45
CA LEU A 24 5.85 12.44 -15.15
C LEU A 24 7.34 12.83 -14.97
N PRO A 25 7.66 14.13 -14.84
CA PRO A 25 9.06 14.60 -14.83
C PRO A 25 9.90 14.06 -13.66
N HIS A 26 9.31 13.83 -12.48
CA HIS A 26 10.04 13.32 -11.33
C HIS A 26 10.32 11.82 -11.46
N PHE A 27 9.36 11.01 -11.89
CA PHE A 27 9.59 9.60 -12.22
C PHE A 27 10.60 9.48 -13.38
N GLN A 28 10.48 10.29 -14.43
CA GLN A 28 11.42 10.32 -15.55
C GLN A 28 12.84 10.57 -15.07
N SER A 29 13.05 11.58 -14.25
CA SER A 29 14.36 11.88 -13.67
C SER A 29 14.93 10.70 -12.89
N LEU A 30 14.13 10.06 -12.03
CA LEU A 30 14.59 8.94 -11.22
C LEU A 30 14.88 7.67 -12.05
N THR A 31 14.08 7.38 -13.08
CA THR A 31 14.30 6.22 -13.96
C THR A 31 15.52 6.39 -14.85
N GLN A 32 15.86 7.62 -15.24
CA GLN A 32 17.05 7.93 -16.04
C GLN A 32 18.33 7.98 -15.18
N SER A 33 18.23 8.54 -13.98
CA SER A 33 19.40 8.72 -13.10
C SER A 33 19.70 7.55 -12.17
N GLY A 34 18.74 6.65 -11.97
CA GLY A 34 18.85 5.49 -11.08
C GLY A 34 18.85 4.15 -11.83
N CYS A 35 18.46 3.09 -11.10
CA CYS A 35 18.17 1.78 -11.67
C CYS A 35 16.63 1.63 -11.76
N TYR A 36 16.14 1.15 -12.89
CA TYR A 36 14.70 1.01 -13.15
C TYR A 36 14.40 -0.32 -13.84
N GLY A 37 13.27 -0.94 -13.48
CA GLY A 37 12.76 -2.14 -14.13
C GLY A 37 11.48 -2.68 -13.50
N GLU A 38 11.13 -3.89 -13.91
CA GLU A 38 9.96 -4.59 -13.40
C GLU A 38 10.27 -5.31 -12.07
N LEU A 39 9.31 -5.28 -11.15
CA LEU A 39 9.33 -6.04 -9.92
C LEU A 39 8.37 -7.23 -10.03
N LYS A 40 8.91 -8.44 -10.09
CA LYS A 40 8.12 -9.67 -10.16
C LYS A 40 7.29 -9.85 -8.88
N THR A 41 6.03 -10.21 -9.05
CA THR A 41 5.08 -10.42 -7.95
C THR A 41 4.71 -11.91 -7.78
N ILE A 42 3.89 -12.21 -6.77
CA ILE A 42 3.45 -13.58 -6.41
C ILE A 42 1.96 -13.79 -6.66
N ARG A 43 1.51 -15.04 -6.63
CA ARG A 43 0.08 -15.40 -6.69
C ARG A 43 -0.40 -15.92 -5.33
N PRO A 44 -1.68 -15.63 -4.99
CA PRO A 44 -2.56 -14.64 -5.63
C PRO A 44 -2.01 -13.23 -5.45
N THR A 45 -2.26 -12.34 -6.42
CA THR A 45 -1.92 -10.91 -6.27
C THR A 45 -2.93 -10.28 -5.32
N ASN A 46 -2.55 -10.22 -4.05
CA ASN A 46 -3.32 -9.62 -2.96
C ASN A 46 -2.40 -8.68 -2.20
N SER A 47 -2.66 -7.39 -2.24
CA SER A 47 -1.75 -6.36 -1.73
C SER A 47 -1.43 -6.56 -0.25
N ALA A 48 -2.39 -6.96 0.60
CA ALA A 48 -2.15 -7.26 2.01
C ALA A 48 -1.06 -8.33 2.19
N MET A 49 -1.15 -9.41 1.40
CA MET A 49 -0.19 -10.50 1.43
C MET A 49 1.18 -10.06 0.86
N ILE A 50 1.17 -9.37 -0.29
CA ILE A 50 2.39 -8.99 -1.00
C ILE A 50 3.17 -7.95 -0.18
N TRP A 51 2.52 -6.90 0.32
CA TRP A 51 3.19 -5.88 1.12
C TRP A 51 3.72 -6.41 2.45
N THR A 52 3.05 -7.42 3.04
CA THR A 52 3.61 -8.13 4.20
C THR A 52 4.82 -9.00 3.80
N SER A 53 4.78 -9.65 2.64
CA SER A 53 5.94 -10.40 2.11
C SER A 53 7.14 -9.48 1.83
N ILE A 54 6.90 -8.28 1.29
CA ILE A 54 7.92 -7.26 1.02
C ILE A 54 8.68 -6.87 2.30
N ILE A 55 7.96 -6.60 3.39
CA ILE A 55 8.57 -6.12 4.64
C ILE A 55 9.08 -7.22 5.56
N THR A 56 8.81 -8.49 5.23
CA THR A 56 9.28 -9.64 6.03
C THR A 56 10.29 -10.50 5.29
N GLY A 57 10.34 -10.43 3.96
CA GLY A 57 11.09 -11.34 3.10
C GLY A 57 10.57 -12.78 3.14
N LYS A 58 9.32 -13.00 3.58
CA LYS A 58 8.72 -14.33 3.84
C LYS A 58 7.47 -14.55 3.01
N GLU A 59 7.10 -15.84 2.85
CA GLU A 59 5.83 -16.23 2.25
C GLU A 59 4.66 -16.15 3.23
N ALA A 60 3.43 -16.08 2.71
CA ALA A 60 2.20 -16.00 3.50
C ALA A 60 2.03 -17.12 4.54
N LYS A 61 2.55 -18.33 4.26
CA LYS A 61 2.53 -19.44 5.22
C LYS A 61 3.40 -19.16 6.45
N GLU A 62 4.47 -18.38 6.29
CA GLU A 62 5.43 -18.04 7.33
C GLU A 62 4.98 -16.78 8.09
N HIS A 63 4.68 -15.67 7.37
CA HIS A 63 4.28 -14.41 8.01
C HIS A 63 2.82 -14.38 8.46
N GLY A 64 1.96 -15.26 7.98
CA GLY A 64 0.61 -15.44 8.52
C GLY A 64 -0.51 -14.70 7.78
N ILE A 65 -0.22 -13.70 6.97
CA ILE A 65 -1.20 -12.89 6.24
C ILE A 65 -1.41 -13.46 4.83
N ASP A 66 -2.63 -13.85 4.50
CA ASP A 66 -2.98 -14.41 3.17
C ASP A 66 -4.15 -13.67 2.51
N SER A 67 -4.69 -12.66 3.17
CA SER A 67 -5.85 -11.89 2.72
C SER A 67 -5.98 -10.60 3.53
N PHE A 68 -6.98 -9.77 3.22
CA PHE A 68 -7.35 -8.59 4.02
C PHE A 68 -8.23 -8.95 5.21
N ILE A 69 -8.92 -10.10 5.17
CA ILE A 69 -9.83 -10.57 6.22
C ILE A 69 -9.52 -11.99 6.66
N ALA A 70 -9.94 -12.30 7.89
CA ALA A 70 -10.06 -13.65 8.39
C ALA A 70 -11.48 -13.91 8.91
N TYR A 71 -11.72 -15.16 9.28
CA TYR A 71 -12.97 -15.63 9.87
C TYR A 71 -12.74 -15.92 11.35
N ARG A 72 -13.74 -15.60 12.15
CA ARG A 72 -13.80 -16.00 13.55
C ARG A 72 -14.94 -16.98 13.72
N TRP A 73 -14.63 -18.18 14.19
CA TRP A 73 -15.60 -19.18 14.60
C TRP A 73 -15.35 -19.53 16.05
N GLN A 74 -16.29 -19.23 16.90
CA GLN A 74 -16.08 -19.25 18.35
C GLN A 74 -14.84 -18.38 18.71
N ASN A 75 -13.86 -18.94 19.43
CA ASN A 75 -12.61 -18.23 19.78
C ASN A 75 -11.45 -18.54 18.82
N ARG A 76 -11.72 -19.16 17.64
CA ARG A 76 -10.67 -19.53 16.67
C ARG A 76 -10.67 -18.62 15.47
N VAL A 77 -9.47 -18.18 15.11
CA VAL A 77 -9.24 -17.45 13.86
C VAL A 77 -8.94 -18.43 12.74
N ILE A 78 -9.72 -18.37 11.67
CA ILE A 78 -9.59 -19.20 10.48
C ILE A 78 -9.18 -18.31 9.31
N LYS A 79 -8.05 -18.66 8.66
CA LYS A 79 -7.57 -17.94 7.49
C LYS A 79 -8.53 -18.07 6.31
N LYS A 80 -8.60 -17.03 5.48
CA LYS A 80 -9.44 -17.04 4.26
C LYS A 80 -9.09 -18.20 3.33
N SER A 81 -7.81 -18.53 3.19
CA SER A 81 -7.36 -19.67 2.36
C SER A 81 -7.87 -21.03 2.85
N VAL A 82 -7.93 -21.22 4.17
CA VAL A 82 -8.50 -22.44 4.78
C VAL A 82 -10.01 -22.50 4.57
N MET A 83 -10.70 -21.40 4.80
CA MET A 83 -12.14 -21.28 4.60
C MET A 83 -12.51 -21.57 3.13
N LYS A 84 -11.79 -20.99 2.17
CA LYS A 84 -11.98 -21.27 0.74
C LYS A 84 -11.79 -22.75 0.38
N LYS A 85 -10.84 -23.46 0.99
CA LYS A 85 -10.66 -24.90 0.78
C LYS A 85 -11.89 -25.67 1.26
N PHE A 86 -12.37 -25.37 2.44
CA PHE A 86 -13.55 -26.02 3.00
C PHE A 86 -14.81 -25.78 2.15
N MET A 87 -15.00 -24.54 1.68
CA MET A 87 -16.11 -24.22 0.75
C MET A 87 -16.05 -25.01 -0.55
N LYS A 88 -14.85 -25.20 -1.10
CA LYS A 88 -14.64 -26.00 -2.33
C LYS A 88 -14.94 -27.49 -2.15
N LEU A 89 -14.82 -28.03 -0.94
CA LEU A 89 -15.13 -29.41 -0.58
C LEU A 89 -16.62 -29.64 -0.29
N GLY A 90 -17.50 -28.71 -0.69
CA GLY A 90 -18.96 -28.85 -0.51
C GLY A 90 -19.52 -28.10 0.71
N GLY A 91 -18.66 -27.48 1.52
CA GLY A 91 -19.10 -26.76 2.74
C GLY A 91 -19.67 -25.36 2.51
N ARG A 92 -19.86 -24.91 1.25
CA ARG A 92 -20.27 -23.52 0.95
C ARG A 92 -21.61 -23.14 1.59
N SER A 93 -22.64 -23.96 1.40
CA SER A 93 -23.98 -23.71 1.94
C SER A 93 -23.99 -23.68 3.47
N LEU A 94 -23.24 -24.59 4.10
CA LEU A 94 -23.11 -24.65 5.55
C LEU A 94 -22.45 -23.39 6.10
N ILE A 95 -21.33 -22.96 5.51
CA ILE A 95 -20.62 -21.75 5.94
C ILE A 95 -21.50 -20.51 5.76
N GLN A 96 -22.21 -20.38 4.63
CA GLN A 96 -23.12 -19.27 4.41
C GLN A 96 -24.23 -19.22 5.48
N LYS A 97 -24.80 -20.37 5.84
CA LYS A 97 -25.78 -20.46 6.92
C LYS A 97 -25.17 -20.07 8.28
N MET A 98 -23.97 -20.53 8.57
CA MET A 98 -23.27 -20.16 9.83
C MET A 98 -22.93 -18.66 9.88
N ILE A 99 -22.61 -18.02 8.75
CA ILE A 99 -22.41 -16.57 8.68
C ILE A 99 -23.72 -15.82 8.91
N GLN A 100 -24.81 -16.25 8.26
CA GLN A 100 -26.16 -15.68 8.46
C GLN A 100 -26.63 -15.80 9.91
N ASN A 101 -26.34 -16.92 10.56
CA ASN A 101 -26.65 -17.16 11.97
C ASN A 101 -25.66 -16.45 12.93
N ARG A 102 -24.70 -15.69 12.43
CA ARG A 102 -23.61 -15.03 13.23
C ARG A 102 -22.73 -15.99 14.03
N GLU A 103 -22.71 -17.27 13.69
CA GLU A 103 -21.80 -18.25 14.28
C GLU A 103 -20.35 -18.06 13.78
N ILE A 104 -20.23 -17.61 12.53
CA ILE A 104 -18.98 -17.21 11.92
C ILE A 104 -19.06 -15.71 11.60
N SER A 105 -18.08 -14.94 12.05
CA SER A 105 -17.91 -13.55 11.68
C SER A 105 -16.64 -13.35 10.86
N THR A 106 -16.64 -12.34 10.00
CA THR A 106 -15.44 -11.88 9.28
C THR A 106 -14.91 -10.63 9.94
N PHE A 107 -13.59 -10.47 9.96
CA PHE A 107 -12.95 -9.28 10.49
C PHE A 107 -11.68 -8.92 9.70
N PRO A 108 -11.30 -7.61 9.63
CA PRO A 108 -10.08 -7.16 8.96
C PRO A 108 -8.85 -7.67 9.72
N LEU A 109 -7.84 -8.13 8.97
CA LEU A 109 -6.55 -8.50 9.58
C LEU A 109 -5.81 -7.25 10.08
N SER A 110 -5.03 -7.45 11.12
CA SER A 110 -4.20 -6.42 11.73
C SER A 110 -2.73 -6.85 11.81
N GLY A 111 -1.85 -5.92 12.17
CA GLY A 111 -0.44 -6.17 12.34
C GLY A 111 -0.11 -7.26 13.38
N GLU A 112 -0.98 -7.47 14.37
CA GLU A 112 -0.81 -8.50 15.39
C GLU A 112 -0.89 -9.92 14.85
N MET A 113 -1.48 -10.09 13.65
CA MET A 113 -1.55 -11.38 12.97
C MET A 113 -0.26 -11.76 12.24
N ILE A 114 0.67 -10.82 12.07
CA ILE A 114 1.98 -11.09 11.50
C ILE A 114 2.80 -11.90 12.50
N LYS A 115 3.29 -13.07 12.07
CA LYS A 115 3.95 -14.07 12.94
C LYS A 115 5.47 -13.92 13.03
N VAL A 116 6.06 -13.13 12.15
CA VAL A 116 7.51 -12.94 12.02
C VAL A 116 7.85 -11.46 12.10
N LYS A 117 9.07 -11.13 12.51
CA LYS A 117 9.49 -9.73 12.58
C LYS A 117 9.54 -9.08 11.21
N THR A 118 9.03 -7.87 11.12
CA THR A 118 9.14 -7.01 9.96
C THR A 118 10.50 -6.31 9.94
N ILE A 119 10.93 -5.79 8.78
CA ILE A 119 12.15 -4.95 8.70
C ILE A 119 12.07 -3.75 9.65
N PHE A 120 10.89 -3.23 9.92
CA PHE A 120 10.69 -2.09 10.83
C PHE A 120 11.07 -2.46 12.27
N GLU A 121 10.62 -3.63 12.73
CA GLU A 121 10.97 -4.15 14.05
C GLU A 121 12.44 -4.56 14.13
N ILE A 122 12.94 -5.26 13.11
CA ILE A 122 14.36 -5.69 13.05
C ILE A 122 15.28 -4.48 13.15
N MET A 123 15.00 -3.41 12.39
CA MET A 123 15.79 -2.18 12.44
C MET A 123 15.65 -1.47 13.77
N SER A 124 14.46 -1.41 14.34
CA SER A 124 14.20 -0.82 15.67
C SER A 124 14.97 -1.56 16.77
N ASP A 125 14.93 -2.89 16.76
CA ASP A 125 15.67 -3.73 17.72
C ASP A 125 17.18 -3.50 17.64
N ALA A 126 17.68 -3.25 16.42
CA ALA A 126 19.07 -2.85 16.16
C ALA A 126 19.34 -1.35 16.43
N SER A 127 18.49 -0.71 17.19
CA SER A 127 18.59 0.72 17.56
C SER A 127 18.58 1.70 16.38
N LYS A 128 18.12 1.32 15.21
CA LYS A 128 17.90 2.22 14.06
C LYS A 128 16.58 2.97 14.24
N LYS A 129 16.59 4.27 13.92
CA LYS A 129 15.37 5.09 13.93
C LYS A 129 14.54 4.84 12.68
N VAL A 130 13.29 4.45 12.85
CA VAL A 130 12.38 4.06 11.75
C VAL A 130 11.12 4.92 11.79
N GLY A 131 10.73 5.50 10.66
CA GLY A 131 9.43 6.15 10.47
C GLY A 131 8.59 5.34 9.49
N VAL A 132 7.35 5.03 9.86
CA VAL A 132 6.42 4.26 9.02
C VAL A 132 5.12 5.02 8.90
N ILE A 133 4.60 5.20 7.68
CA ILE A 133 3.33 5.88 7.43
C ILE A 133 2.48 5.03 6.50
N ASN A 134 1.25 4.75 6.93
CA ASN A 134 0.17 4.12 6.15
C ASN A 134 0.51 2.74 5.56
N TRP A 135 1.50 2.03 6.10
CA TRP A 135 1.86 0.70 5.61
C TRP A 135 0.81 -0.35 5.99
N TRP A 136 0.45 -1.26 5.07
CA TRP A 136 -0.51 -2.33 5.34
C TRP A 136 -0.16 -3.11 6.61
N HIS A 137 -1.15 -3.34 7.46
CA HIS A 137 -1.04 -4.05 8.74
C HIS A 137 -0.07 -3.38 9.73
N SER A 138 0.07 -2.05 9.67
CA SER A 138 0.78 -1.29 10.70
C SER A 138 -0.10 -0.92 11.90
N TRP A 139 -1.41 -1.16 11.82
CA TRP A 139 -2.31 -1.07 12.97
C TRP A 139 -2.43 -2.43 13.70
N PRO A 140 -2.47 -2.45 15.05
CA PRO A 140 -2.21 -1.33 15.98
C PRO A 140 -0.73 -0.92 15.94
N ALA A 141 -0.48 0.39 16.05
CA ALA A 141 0.88 0.92 16.00
C ALA A 141 1.71 0.41 17.18
N GLU A 142 2.74 -0.36 16.86
CA GLU A 142 3.64 -0.97 17.86
C GLU A 142 4.76 -0.01 18.24
N ALA A 143 5.31 -0.21 19.46
CA ALA A 143 6.47 0.53 19.92
C ALA A 143 7.71 0.20 19.09
N ILE A 144 8.31 1.23 18.45
CA ILE A 144 9.57 1.15 17.71
C ILE A 144 10.46 2.34 18.06
N LYS A 145 11.74 2.26 17.76
CA LYS A 145 12.64 3.41 17.84
C LYS A 145 12.34 4.35 16.66
N GLY A 146 11.48 5.32 16.89
CA GLY A 146 10.98 6.24 15.87
C GLY A 146 9.47 6.44 15.97
N PHE A 147 8.75 6.28 14.86
CA PHE A 147 7.29 6.45 14.85
C PHE A 147 6.59 5.53 13.85
N ILE A 148 5.32 5.24 14.14
CA ILE A 148 4.36 4.63 13.23
C ILE A 148 3.12 5.51 13.16
N VAL A 149 2.69 5.84 11.95
CA VAL A 149 1.34 6.32 11.64
C VAL A 149 0.68 5.19 10.87
N SER A 150 -0.29 4.53 11.49
CA SER A 150 -0.83 3.27 10.98
C SER A 150 -1.70 3.46 9.73
N ASP A 151 -1.95 2.35 9.03
CA ASP A 151 -2.86 2.26 7.88
C ASP A 151 -4.34 2.55 8.23
N ARG A 152 -4.64 2.79 9.50
CA ARG A 152 -5.96 3.21 10.01
C ARG A 152 -5.99 4.67 10.51
N VAL A 153 -4.96 5.48 10.25
CA VAL A 153 -4.85 6.84 10.78
C VAL A 153 -6.03 7.74 10.39
N ASN A 154 -6.62 7.52 9.22
CA ASN A 154 -7.77 8.32 8.77
C ASN A 154 -8.97 8.23 9.71
N TYR A 155 -9.05 7.18 10.52
CA TYR A 155 -10.04 7.05 11.58
C TYR A 155 -9.76 7.92 12.82
N GLY A 156 -8.65 8.63 12.85
CA GLY A 156 -8.30 9.55 13.95
C GLY A 156 -9.28 10.70 14.15
N ARG A 157 -10.05 11.08 13.10
CA ARG A 157 -11.13 12.07 13.16
C ARG A 157 -12.52 11.43 13.03
N TRP A 158 -12.62 10.17 13.42
CA TRP A 158 -13.84 9.37 13.28
C TRP A 158 -15.06 9.95 13.99
N SER A 159 -14.88 10.43 15.22
CA SER A 159 -15.96 11.05 16.00
C SER A 159 -16.58 12.27 15.32
N GLU A 160 -15.80 13.02 14.54
CA GLU A 160 -16.28 14.17 13.79
C GLU A 160 -17.19 13.76 12.61
N VAL A 161 -16.95 12.57 12.04
CA VAL A 161 -17.68 12.09 10.87
C VAL A 161 -18.92 11.30 11.24
N TYR A 162 -18.84 10.46 12.27
CA TYR A 162 -19.86 9.47 12.60
C TYR A 162 -20.53 9.70 13.96
N GLY A 163 -20.02 10.59 14.77
CA GLY A 163 -20.67 11.13 15.97
C GLY A 163 -20.93 10.17 17.13
N LYS A 164 -20.41 8.94 17.09
CA LYS A 164 -20.85 7.90 18.04
C LYS A 164 -19.75 7.10 18.76
N GLU A 165 -18.53 7.08 18.29
CA GLU A 165 -17.48 6.24 18.86
C GLU A 165 -16.12 6.95 18.92
N SER A 166 -15.31 6.57 19.91
CA SER A 166 -13.91 6.98 19.97
C SER A 166 -13.12 6.35 18.80
N PRO A 167 -12.12 7.05 18.24
CA PRO A 167 -11.25 6.46 17.24
C PRO A 167 -10.58 5.20 17.77
N PRO A 168 -10.18 4.26 16.89
CA PRO A 168 -9.45 3.08 17.32
C PRO A 168 -8.20 3.46 18.12
N GLU A 169 -7.91 2.71 19.18
CA GLU A 169 -6.69 2.91 19.94
C GLU A 169 -5.45 2.62 19.10
N ARG A 170 -4.31 3.19 19.51
CA ARG A 170 -3.00 2.92 18.90
C ARG A 170 -2.94 3.13 17.39
N LEU A 171 -3.57 4.23 16.91
CA LEU A 171 -3.44 4.68 15.52
C LEU A 171 -2.02 5.16 15.20
N THR A 172 -1.31 5.63 16.22
CA THR A 172 0.07 6.09 16.09
C THR A 172 0.95 5.55 17.23
N TYR A 173 2.25 5.51 16.97
CA TYR A 173 3.29 5.41 17.99
C TYR A 173 4.34 6.50 17.75
N PRO A 174 4.72 7.29 18.75
CA PRO A 174 4.08 7.37 20.09
C PRO A 174 2.62 7.85 19.99
N LEU A 175 1.82 7.59 21.02
CA LEU A 175 0.39 7.96 21.04
C LEU A 175 0.17 9.46 20.90
N SER A 176 1.07 10.29 21.48
CA SER A 176 1.04 11.76 21.36
C SER A 176 1.16 12.27 19.93
N LEU A 177 1.66 11.44 18.99
CA LEU A 177 1.79 11.82 17.60
C LEU A 177 0.43 12.03 16.95
N LEU A 178 -0.62 11.30 17.34
CA LEU A 178 -1.96 11.48 16.80
C LEU A 178 -2.46 12.93 16.98
N HIS A 179 -2.25 13.50 18.17
CA HIS A 179 -2.62 14.89 18.43
C HIS A 179 -1.88 15.88 17.52
N ALA A 180 -0.58 15.63 17.27
CA ALA A 180 0.24 16.50 16.42
C ALA A 180 -0.12 16.46 14.93
N ILE A 181 -0.79 15.40 14.48
CA ILE A 181 -1.15 15.20 13.06
C ILE A 181 -2.66 15.23 12.80
N SER A 182 -3.50 15.39 13.82
CA SER A 182 -4.97 15.36 13.68
C SER A 182 -5.49 16.33 12.62
N ASP A 183 -4.99 17.56 12.61
CA ASP A 183 -5.41 18.60 11.65
C ASP A 183 -4.92 18.36 10.22
N LEU A 184 -4.04 17.38 10.03
CA LEU A 184 -3.56 16.96 8.71
C LEU A 184 -4.44 15.86 8.10
N ILE A 185 -5.31 15.25 8.90
CA ILE A 185 -6.25 14.21 8.45
C ILE A 185 -7.37 14.91 7.67
N VAL A 186 -7.44 14.64 6.38
CA VAL A 186 -8.46 15.16 5.48
C VAL A 186 -9.68 14.24 5.50
N LEU A 187 -10.86 14.78 5.70
CA LEU A 187 -12.10 14.02 5.61
C LEU A 187 -12.65 14.04 4.17
N PRO A 188 -13.39 13.01 3.73
CA PRO A 188 -13.93 12.97 2.37
C PRO A 188 -14.78 14.19 1.99
N GLN A 189 -15.54 14.76 2.93
CA GLN A 189 -16.35 15.97 2.73
C GLN A 189 -15.50 17.26 2.63
N GLU A 190 -14.25 17.23 3.10
CA GLU A 190 -13.31 18.38 3.02
C GLU A 190 -12.57 18.42 1.68
N VAL A 191 -12.67 17.38 0.86
CA VAL A 191 -12.06 17.38 -0.47
C VAL A 191 -12.68 18.48 -1.32
N ASN A 192 -11.83 19.37 -1.83
CA ASN A 192 -12.26 20.52 -2.63
C ASN A 192 -12.84 20.07 -3.99
N LEU A 193 -13.86 20.75 -4.49
CA LEU A 193 -14.47 20.49 -5.80
C LEU A 193 -13.45 20.58 -6.94
N ASP A 194 -12.54 21.54 -6.91
CA ASP A 194 -11.48 21.66 -7.91
C ASP A 194 -10.56 20.44 -7.94
N ALA A 195 -10.40 19.76 -6.80
CA ALA A 195 -9.62 18.52 -6.75
C ALA A 195 -10.25 17.43 -7.63
N TYR A 196 -11.59 17.32 -7.65
CA TYR A 196 -12.27 16.34 -8.52
C TYR A 196 -12.01 16.63 -10.01
N ARG A 197 -12.15 17.91 -10.42
CA ARG A 197 -12.01 18.35 -11.81
C ARG A 197 -10.60 18.14 -12.38
N ARG A 198 -9.60 17.98 -11.54
CA ARG A 198 -8.26 17.56 -11.97
C ARG A 198 -8.26 16.13 -12.53
N PHE A 199 -9.10 15.26 -11.99
CA PHE A 199 -9.10 13.83 -12.32
C PHE A 199 -10.20 13.44 -13.30
N VAL A 200 -11.30 14.19 -13.33
CA VAL A 200 -12.47 13.90 -14.16
C VAL A 200 -12.93 15.18 -14.88
N ASP A 201 -13.57 15.00 -16.04
CA ASP A 201 -14.06 16.11 -16.87
C ASP A 201 -15.58 16.25 -16.69
N ILE A 202 -15.96 16.91 -15.61
CA ILE A 202 -17.35 17.07 -15.14
C ILE A 202 -17.67 18.53 -14.85
N SER A 203 -18.97 18.88 -14.85
CA SER A 203 -19.43 20.19 -14.44
C SER A 203 -19.27 20.42 -12.93
N GLU A 204 -19.49 21.65 -12.49
CA GLU A 204 -19.45 21.98 -11.06
C GLU A 204 -20.61 21.34 -10.30
N GLU A 205 -21.79 21.27 -10.92
CA GLU A 205 -22.97 20.60 -10.38
C GLU A 205 -22.70 19.10 -10.18
N GLU A 206 -22.12 18.42 -11.16
CA GLU A 206 -21.75 17.01 -11.06
C GLU A 206 -20.67 16.79 -9.99
N ALA A 207 -19.71 17.70 -9.85
CA ALA A 207 -18.71 17.63 -8.79
C ALA A 207 -19.36 17.79 -7.39
N GLN A 208 -20.36 18.67 -7.27
CA GLN A 208 -21.11 18.84 -6.04
C GLN A 208 -21.94 17.57 -5.71
N GLU A 209 -22.56 16.95 -6.69
CA GLU A 209 -23.24 15.65 -6.52
C GLU A 209 -22.28 14.58 -6.01
N MET A 210 -21.08 14.48 -6.59
CA MET A 210 -20.05 13.51 -6.17
C MET A 210 -19.68 13.65 -4.68
N LYS A 211 -19.76 14.85 -4.09
CA LYS A 211 -19.52 15.03 -2.65
C LYS A 211 -20.60 14.38 -1.80
N THR A 212 -21.84 14.37 -2.25
CA THR A 212 -23.01 13.89 -1.48
C THR A 212 -23.31 12.42 -1.74
N VAL A 213 -22.87 11.84 -2.88
CA VAL A 213 -23.13 10.44 -3.23
C VAL A 213 -22.63 9.52 -2.13
N ALA A 214 -23.52 8.64 -1.68
CA ALA A 214 -23.17 7.56 -0.76
C ALA A 214 -22.12 6.65 -1.40
N PHE A 215 -21.25 6.11 -0.57
CA PHE A 215 -20.17 5.24 -1.01
C PHE A 215 -20.74 3.98 -1.71
N GLN A 216 -20.30 3.72 -2.93
CA GLN A 216 -20.63 2.53 -3.70
C GLN A 216 -19.38 1.95 -4.32
N HIS A 217 -19.24 0.65 -4.19
CA HIS A 217 -18.08 -0.11 -4.62
C HIS A 217 -17.82 -0.01 -6.14
N HIS A 218 -16.56 0.19 -6.52
CA HIS A 218 -16.09 0.36 -7.92
C HIS A 218 -16.76 1.47 -8.71
N GLN A 219 -17.47 2.36 -8.07
CA GLN A 219 -18.01 3.54 -8.70
C GLN A 219 -17.08 4.74 -8.49
N LEU A 220 -16.44 5.18 -9.55
CA LEU A 220 -15.51 6.30 -9.52
C LEU A 220 -16.11 7.54 -8.83
N LYS A 221 -17.38 7.83 -9.06
CA LYS A 221 -18.09 8.97 -8.47
C LYS A 221 -18.02 8.99 -6.94
N SER A 222 -18.22 7.85 -6.29
CA SER A 222 -18.21 7.77 -4.82
C SER A 222 -16.82 7.49 -4.25
N GLU A 223 -15.97 6.80 -5.00
CA GLU A 223 -14.62 6.40 -4.55
C GLU A 223 -13.64 7.57 -4.56
N LEU A 224 -13.74 8.47 -5.55
CA LEU A 224 -12.73 9.50 -5.77
C LEU A 224 -12.53 10.40 -4.55
N LYS A 225 -13.60 10.78 -3.83
CA LYS A 225 -13.49 11.61 -2.61
C LYS A 225 -12.74 10.89 -1.49
N HIS A 226 -13.01 9.60 -1.30
CA HIS A 226 -12.35 8.80 -0.26
C HIS A 226 -10.89 8.58 -0.60
N LEU A 227 -10.60 8.33 -1.87
CA LEU A 227 -9.26 8.16 -2.37
C LEU A 227 -8.40 9.41 -2.21
N LEU A 228 -8.94 10.58 -2.63
CA LEU A 228 -8.26 11.86 -2.49
C LEU A 228 -8.07 12.24 -1.02
N SER A 229 -9.07 12.03 -0.18
CA SER A 229 -8.99 12.22 1.27
C SER A 229 -7.84 11.40 1.88
N LEU A 230 -7.75 10.12 1.50
CA LEU A 230 -6.75 9.20 2.03
C LEU A 230 -5.32 9.62 1.63
N ASP A 231 -5.06 9.74 0.32
CA ASP A 231 -3.71 10.02 -0.15
C ASP A 231 -3.25 11.46 0.18
N GLU A 232 -4.18 12.41 0.25
CA GLU A 232 -3.87 13.78 0.73
C GLU A 232 -3.52 13.80 2.22
N THR A 233 -4.21 13.01 3.05
CA THR A 233 -3.83 12.80 4.46
C THR A 233 -2.41 12.26 4.56
N VAL A 234 -2.12 11.19 3.83
CA VAL A 234 -0.79 10.55 3.83
C VAL A 234 0.28 11.54 3.35
N ARG A 235 0.02 12.30 2.28
CA ARG A 235 0.92 13.34 1.76
C ARG A 235 1.25 14.41 2.81
N LYS A 236 0.21 14.99 3.42
CA LYS A 236 0.36 16.05 4.44
C LYS A 236 1.16 15.55 5.64
N ILE A 237 0.81 14.38 6.17
CA ILE A 237 1.50 13.76 7.30
C ILE A 237 2.96 13.46 6.96
N ALA A 238 3.23 12.91 5.77
CA ALA A 238 4.59 12.60 5.35
C ALA A 238 5.47 13.85 5.25
N LEU A 239 4.97 14.92 4.64
CA LEU A 239 5.68 16.20 4.52
C LEU A 239 5.92 16.85 5.89
N PHE A 240 4.96 16.77 6.80
CA PHE A 240 5.09 17.25 8.17
C PHE A 240 6.17 16.46 8.92
N LEU A 241 6.13 15.13 8.89
CA LEU A 241 7.05 14.29 9.65
C LEU A 241 8.48 14.33 9.09
N LEU A 242 8.67 14.44 7.78
CA LEU A 242 9.99 14.65 7.17
C LEU A 242 10.64 15.97 7.62
N ARG A 243 9.83 16.98 7.96
CA ARG A 243 10.32 18.25 8.50
C ARG A 243 10.72 18.13 9.99
N HIS A 244 9.95 17.41 10.78
CA HIS A 244 10.06 17.40 12.24
C HIS A 244 10.91 16.26 12.80
N PHE A 245 10.95 15.10 12.14
CA PHE A 245 11.76 13.96 12.57
C PHE A 245 13.07 13.87 11.78
N LYS A 246 14.17 14.11 12.50
CA LYS A 246 15.53 14.05 11.91
C LYS A 246 16.28 12.79 12.34
N GLY A 247 17.28 12.42 11.55
CA GLY A 247 18.17 11.29 11.87
C GLY A 247 17.50 9.92 11.70
N LEU A 248 16.45 9.82 10.88
CA LEU A 248 15.88 8.53 10.51
C LEU A 248 16.87 7.70 9.69
N ASN A 249 16.96 6.41 10.01
CA ASN A 249 17.69 5.42 9.20
C ASN A 249 16.80 4.89 8.06
N LEU A 250 15.50 4.68 8.34
CA LEU A 250 14.50 4.31 7.36
C LEU A 250 13.27 5.21 7.49
N PHE A 251 12.77 5.71 6.38
CA PHE A 251 11.45 6.33 6.26
C PHE A 251 10.65 5.53 5.23
N ALA A 252 9.62 4.84 5.68
CA ALA A 252 8.74 4.01 4.87
C ALA A 252 7.36 4.66 4.73
N LEU A 253 6.91 4.84 3.51
CA LEU A 253 5.67 5.53 3.15
C LEU A 253 4.92 4.72 2.12
N TYR A 254 3.59 4.61 2.25
CA TYR A 254 2.76 3.83 1.35
C TYR A 254 1.55 4.60 0.85
N PHE A 255 1.33 4.56 -0.48
CA PHE A 255 0.16 5.09 -1.18
C PHE A 255 -0.60 3.98 -1.89
N ARG A 256 -1.93 4.02 -1.81
CA ARG A 256 -2.80 3.02 -2.45
C ARG A 256 -3.62 3.56 -3.62
N GLY A 257 -3.51 4.84 -3.90
CA GLY A 257 -4.43 5.52 -4.81
C GLY A 257 -4.37 5.07 -6.26
N ILE A 258 -3.19 4.72 -6.78
CA ILE A 258 -3.06 4.25 -8.17
C ILE A 258 -3.80 2.92 -8.36
N ASP A 259 -3.75 2.00 -7.40
CA ASP A 259 -4.50 0.75 -7.48
C ASP A 259 -6.00 1.00 -7.52
N ILE A 260 -6.52 1.78 -6.58
CA ILE A 260 -7.96 2.08 -6.46
C ILE A 260 -8.49 2.77 -7.72
N ILE A 261 -7.83 3.84 -8.17
CA ILE A 261 -8.27 4.57 -9.37
C ILE A 261 -8.22 3.69 -10.62
N SER A 262 -7.24 2.78 -10.69
CA SER A 262 -7.11 1.84 -11.80
C SER A 262 -8.25 0.84 -11.83
N HIS A 263 -8.67 0.33 -10.69
CA HIS A 263 -9.86 -0.54 -10.58
C HIS A 263 -11.14 0.17 -11.04
N CYS A 264 -11.30 1.45 -10.70
CA CYS A 264 -12.50 2.23 -11.03
C CYS A 264 -12.52 2.74 -12.48
N ALA A 265 -11.37 3.14 -13.01
CA ALA A 265 -11.34 4.01 -14.20
C ALA A 265 -10.52 3.50 -15.39
N LEU A 266 -9.73 2.42 -15.28
CA LEU A 266 -9.00 1.89 -16.44
C LEU A 266 -9.91 1.50 -17.62
N GLN A 267 -11.14 1.08 -17.34
CA GLN A 267 -12.12 0.77 -18.37
C GLN A 267 -12.49 1.97 -19.24
N TYR A 268 -12.43 3.19 -18.72
CA TYR A 268 -12.73 4.43 -19.47
C TYR A 268 -11.49 5.03 -20.14
N SER A 269 -10.30 4.56 -19.77
CA SER A 269 -9.03 5.16 -20.16
C SER A 269 -8.65 4.83 -21.61
N GLU A 270 -7.67 5.56 -22.13
CA GLU A 270 -7.04 5.32 -23.42
C GLU A 270 -6.35 3.94 -23.54
N TRP A 271 -6.03 3.29 -22.40
CA TRP A 271 -5.47 1.93 -22.39
C TRP A 271 -6.50 0.84 -22.59
N ASN A 272 -7.79 1.16 -22.52
CA ASN A 272 -8.85 0.22 -22.86
C ASN A 272 -9.01 0.10 -24.37
N ARG A 273 -8.74 -1.12 -24.89
CA ARG A 273 -8.89 -1.46 -26.30
C ARG A 273 -10.33 -1.79 -26.69
N ASP A 274 -11.21 -1.94 -25.70
CA ASP A 274 -12.62 -2.19 -25.95
C ASP A 274 -13.32 -0.88 -26.34
N THR A 275 -13.78 -0.81 -27.57
CA THR A 275 -14.47 0.36 -28.13
C THR A 275 -15.95 0.39 -27.77
N THR A 276 -16.47 -0.62 -27.10
CA THR A 276 -17.91 -0.67 -26.70
C THR A 276 -18.24 0.35 -25.61
N ILE A 277 -17.22 0.83 -24.86
CA ILE A 277 -17.39 1.92 -23.90
C ILE A 277 -17.10 3.23 -24.64
N GLU A 278 -18.07 3.69 -25.41
CA GLU A 278 -18.04 4.96 -26.09
C GLU A 278 -18.98 5.96 -25.43
N GLY A 279 -18.72 7.26 -25.64
CA GLY A 279 -19.61 8.32 -25.27
C GLY A 279 -19.23 9.10 -24.02
N GLU A 280 -20.23 9.52 -23.29
CA GLU A 280 -20.12 10.52 -22.24
C GLU A 280 -19.24 10.09 -21.05
N GLU A 281 -19.33 8.83 -20.64
CA GLU A 281 -18.52 8.33 -19.52
C GLU A 281 -17.02 8.29 -19.85
N ARG A 282 -16.65 7.87 -21.06
CA ARG A 282 -15.25 7.89 -21.50
C ARG A 282 -14.71 9.32 -21.57
N ARG A 283 -15.53 10.27 -22.06
CA ARG A 283 -15.18 11.68 -22.06
C ARG A 283 -14.99 12.20 -20.63
N LYS A 284 -15.91 11.89 -19.72
CA LYS A 284 -15.85 12.36 -18.32
C LYS A 284 -14.71 11.74 -17.51
N TYR A 285 -14.46 10.45 -17.66
CA TYR A 285 -13.59 9.68 -16.75
C TYR A 285 -12.29 9.19 -17.38
N GLY A 286 -12.12 9.35 -18.70
CA GLY A 286 -10.99 8.77 -19.44
C GLY A 286 -9.61 9.24 -18.96
N LYS A 287 -9.50 10.48 -18.47
CA LYS A 287 -8.24 11.02 -17.96
C LYS A 287 -7.93 10.62 -16.50
N ALA A 288 -8.86 9.99 -15.77
CA ALA A 288 -8.75 9.81 -14.32
C ALA A 288 -7.46 9.08 -13.90
N VAL A 289 -7.12 8.00 -14.58
CA VAL A 289 -5.89 7.23 -14.27
C VAL A 289 -4.64 8.05 -14.58
N SER A 290 -4.52 8.63 -15.79
CA SER A 290 -3.35 9.43 -16.16
C SER A 290 -3.17 10.65 -15.25
N ALA A 291 -4.25 11.32 -14.90
CA ALA A 291 -4.22 12.44 -13.95
C ALA A 291 -3.76 12.02 -12.55
N TYR A 292 -4.13 10.81 -12.11
CA TYR A 292 -3.69 10.31 -10.82
C TYR A 292 -2.19 9.96 -10.79
N TYR A 293 -1.65 9.44 -11.89
CA TYR A 293 -0.21 9.27 -12.05
C TYR A 293 0.52 10.61 -11.99
N CYS A 294 -0.01 11.65 -12.66
CA CYS A 294 0.55 13.02 -12.58
C CYS A 294 0.48 13.60 -11.15
N TYR A 295 -0.61 13.37 -10.43
CA TYR A 295 -0.72 13.74 -9.02
C TYR A 295 0.36 13.04 -8.18
N MET A 296 0.54 11.74 -8.35
CA MET A 296 1.56 10.98 -7.62
C MET A 296 2.99 11.44 -7.97
N ASP A 297 3.24 11.81 -9.22
CA ASP A 297 4.52 12.43 -9.64
C ASP A 297 4.76 13.77 -8.92
N THR A 298 3.72 14.59 -8.78
CA THR A 298 3.79 15.85 -8.01
C THR A 298 4.10 15.58 -6.54
N VAL A 299 3.41 14.63 -5.92
CA VAL A 299 3.67 14.19 -4.53
C VAL A 299 5.10 13.72 -4.37
N LEU A 300 5.59 12.91 -5.31
CA LEU A 300 6.97 12.44 -5.33
C LEU A 300 7.95 13.62 -5.37
N GLY A 301 7.72 14.61 -6.24
CA GLY A 301 8.54 15.82 -6.33
C GLY A 301 8.58 16.63 -5.02
N GLU A 302 7.44 16.76 -4.33
CA GLU A 302 7.37 17.43 -3.03
C GLU A 302 8.15 16.67 -1.94
N LEU A 303 8.05 15.34 -1.91
CA LEU A 303 8.78 14.49 -0.97
C LEU A 303 10.29 14.57 -1.22
N LEU A 304 10.73 14.51 -2.48
CA LEU A 304 12.15 14.59 -2.86
C LEU A 304 12.79 15.91 -2.43
N LYS A 305 12.05 17.02 -2.44
CA LYS A 305 12.53 18.32 -1.92
C LYS A 305 12.78 18.34 -0.41
N LYS A 306 12.24 17.35 0.34
CA LYS A 306 12.37 17.27 1.81
C LYS A 306 13.48 16.31 2.27
N VAL A 307 14.04 15.53 1.37
CA VAL A 307 15.11 14.57 1.67
C VAL A 307 16.45 15.02 1.07
N SER A 308 17.54 14.54 1.66
CA SER A 308 18.87 14.83 1.14
C SER A 308 19.10 14.15 -0.22
N PRO A 309 19.85 14.77 -1.14
CA PRO A 309 20.29 14.12 -2.39
C PRO A 309 21.07 12.81 -2.17
N HIS A 310 21.68 12.64 -0.98
CA HIS A 310 22.38 11.42 -0.59
C HIS A 310 21.45 10.33 -0.01
N THR A 311 20.13 10.55 0.01
CA THR A 311 19.16 9.55 0.44
C THR A 311 19.10 8.41 -0.58
N SER A 312 19.22 7.17 -0.12
CA SER A 312 18.97 5.99 -0.96
C SER A 312 17.45 5.80 -1.06
N LEU A 313 16.91 5.96 -2.26
CA LEU A 313 15.48 5.88 -2.55
C LEU A 313 15.15 4.52 -3.16
N ILE A 314 14.14 3.86 -2.62
CA ILE A 314 13.52 2.65 -3.17
C ILE A 314 12.05 2.98 -3.42
N ILE A 315 11.60 2.95 -4.67
CA ILE A 315 10.19 3.00 -5.04
C ILE A 315 9.81 1.61 -5.54
N ALA A 316 8.81 1.00 -4.92
CA ALA A 316 8.34 -0.31 -5.30
C ALA A 316 6.82 -0.34 -5.46
N SER A 317 6.36 -1.13 -6.43
CA SER A 317 4.95 -1.49 -6.57
C SER A 317 4.80 -3.00 -6.53
N ASP A 318 3.75 -3.46 -5.90
CA ASP A 318 3.46 -4.88 -5.69
C ASP A 318 2.94 -5.59 -6.95
N HIS A 319 2.27 -4.86 -7.85
CA HIS A 319 1.76 -5.33 -9.14
C HIS A 319 1.42 -4.16 -10.08
N GLY A 320 1.14 -4.47 -11.33
CA GLY A 320 0.50 -3.59 -12.31
C GLY A 320 -0.88 -4.08 -12.69
N PHE A 321 -1.37 -3.67 -13.86
CA PHE A 321 -2.66 -4.05 -14.43
C PHE A 321 -2.52 -4.58 -15.85
N VAL A 322 -3.38 -5.54 -16.21
CA VAL A 322 -3.55 -6.02 -17.59
C VAL A 322 -5.02 -6.08 -17.94
N GLN A 323 -5.33 -5.88 -19.21
CA GLN A 323 -6.67 -6.13 -19.75
C GLN A 323 -6.82 -7.63 -19.99
N GLU A 324 -7.78 -8.27 -19.34
CA GLU A 324 -8.12 -9.67 -19.54
C GLU A 324 -8.95 -9.87 -20.81
N LYS A 325 -9.12 -11.13 -21.24
CA LYS A 325 -9.88 -11.49 -22.46
C LYS A 325 -11.34 -11.02 -22.44
N ASN A 326 -11.91 -10.81 -21.26
CA ASN A 326 -13.27 -10.30 -21.07
C ASN A 326 -13.36 -8.76 -21.08
N GLY A 327 -12.31 -8.07 -21.51
CA GLY A 327 -12.24 -6.60 -21.56
C GLY A 327 -11.95 -5.92 -20.22
N LYS A 328 -12.10 -6.60 -19.08
CA LYS A 328 -11.88 -6.02 -17.75
C LYS A 328 -10.39 -5.93 -17.41
N PHE A 329 -10.01 -4.86 -16.74
CA PHE A 329 -8.68 -4.74 -16.17
C PHE A 329 -8.57 -5.45 -14.84
N SER A 330 -7.48 -6.21 -14.66
CA SER A 330 -7.25 -6.99 -13.45
C SER A 330 -5.75 -7.24 -13.24
N HIS A 331 -5.39 -7.50 -12.00
CA HIS A 331 -4.06 -7.99 -11.63
C HIS A 331 -4.11 -9.42 -11.05
N ARG A 332 -5.33 -9.93 -10.73
CA ARG A 332 -5.51 -11.13 -9.91
C ARG A 332 -5.07 -12.44 -10.58
N ARG A 333 -5.28 -12.59 -11.90
CA ARG A 333 -5.01 -13.85 -12.61
C ARG A 333 -3.66 -13.88 -13.32
N SER A 334 -3.23 -12.76 -13.88
CA SER A 334 -2.10 -12.68 -14.83
C SER A 334 -0.76 -12.31 -14.21
N LYS A 335 -0.69 -11.96 -12.90
CA LYS A 335 0.53 -11.51 -12.21
C LYS A 335 1.27 -10.39 -12.97
N PRO A 336 0.65 -9.30 -13.35
CA PRO A 336 1.40 -8.23 -13.99
C PRO A 336 2.45 -7.71 -12.99
N PRO A 337 3.71 -7.53 -13.43
CA PRO A 337 4.76 -7.04 -12.56
C PRO A 337 4.44 -5.62 -12.08
N GLY A 338 4.94 -5.27 -10.92
CA GLY A 338 5.02 -3.89 -10.45
C GLY A 338 6.28 -3.20 -10.95
N VAL A 339 6.55 -2.03 -10.42
CA VAL A 339 7.70 -1.19 -10.72
C VAL A 339 8.74 -1.30 -9.60
N LEU A 340 10.03 -1.26 -9.95
CA LEU A 340 11.11 -1.01 -9.01
C LEU A 340 12.02 0.10 -9.55
N ILE A 341 12.20 1.14 -8.73
CA ILE A 341 13.17 2.22 -8.96
C ILE A 341 14.11 2.29 -7.76
N LEU A 342 15.40 2.24 -8.01
CA LEU A 342 16.46 2.39 -7.02
C LEU A 342 17.30 3.61 -7.41
N SER A 343 17.32 4.66 -6.60
CA SER A 343 17.96 5.92 -6.97
C SER A 343 18.65 6.60 -5.79
N GLY A 344 19.64 7.44 -6.08
CA GLY A 344 20.36 8.20 -5.06
C GLY A 344 21.24 7.34 -4.16
N GLY A 345 21.86 7.98 -3.18
CA GLY A 345 22.66 7.33 -2.14
C GLY A 345 23.61 6.26 -2.66
N ASN A 346 23.40 5.03 -2.25
CA ASN A 346 24.26 3.89 -2.54
C ASN A 346 23.88 3.12 -3.81
N PHE A 347 22.94 3.60 -4.63
CA PHE A 347 22.54 2.91 -5.86
C PHE A 347 23.33 3.35 -7.08
N LYS A 348 23.56 2.41 -8.02
CA LYS A 348 24.15 2.67 -9.34
C LYS A 348 23.22 3.54 -10.17
N LYS A 349 23.75 4.13 -11.24
CA LYS A 349 22.99 4.99 -12.15
C LYS A 349 22.78 4.32 -13.51
N GLY A 350 21.66 4.61 -14.15
CA GLY A 350 21.37 4.23 -15.54
C GLY A 350 21.33 2.72 -15.80
N LYS A 351 21.03 1.89 -14.79
CA LYS A 351 20.94 0.44 -14.96
C LYS A 351 19.50 -0.02 -15.09
N HIS A 352 19.27 -0.91 -16.06
CA HIS A 352 18.01 -1.63 -16.15
C HIS A 352 17.97 -2.77 -15.11
N ILE A 353 16.89 -2.83 -14.31
CA ILE A 353 16.69 -3.90 -13.32
C ILE A 353 16.14 -5.13 -14.02
N MET A 354 16.91 -6.22 -13.93
CA MET A 354 16.54 -7.54 -14.45
C MET A 354 16.28 -8.47 -13.26
N ASP A 355 15.24 -9.27 -13.35
CA ASP A 355 14.98 -10.41 -12.44
C ASP A 355 14.85 -10.06 -10.94
N ALA A 356 14.40 -8.85 -10.60
CA ALA A 356 14.05 -8.51 -9.23
C ALA A 356 12.63 -9.01 -8.88
N ASN A 357 12.46 -9.46 -7.64
CA ASN A 357 11.17 -9.89 -7.11
C ASN A 357 10.87 -9.26 -5.75
N ILE A 358 9.63 -9.30 -5.32
CA ILE A 358 9.16 -8.65 -4.09
C ILE A 358 9.92 -9.09 -2.83
N PHE A 359 10.42 -10.32 -2.78
CA PHE A 359 11.16 -10.83 -1.62
C PHE A 359 12.56 -10.25 -1.50
N ASP A 360 13.11 -9.66 -2.56
CA ASP A 360 14.46 -9.10 -2.59
C ASP A 360 14.56 -7.76 -1.84
N LEU A 361 13.42 -7.12 -1.56
CA LEU A 361 13.38 -5.80 -0.93
C LEU A 361 13.80 -5.84 0.55
N ALA A 362 13.27 -6.77 1.35
CA ALA A 362 13.65 -6.88 2.77
C ALA A 362 15.15 -7.15 2.96
N PRO A 363 15.77 -8.16 2.32
CA PRO A 363 17.20 -8.39 2.44
C PRO A 363 18.05 -7.22 1.93
N THR A 364 17.60 -6.51 0.89
CA THR A 364 18.31 -5.34 0.35
C THR A 364 18.25 -4.17 1.34
N ILE A 365 17.10 -3.89 1.94
CA ILE A 365 16.95 -2.83 2.95
C ILE A 365 17.80 -3.14 4.20
N LEU A 366 17.80 -4.36 4.69
CA LEU A 366 18.63 -4.76 5.82
C LEU A 366 20.12 -4.61 5.52
N TYR A 367 20.57 -5.07 4.36
CA TYR A 367 21.96 -4.94 3.94
C TYR A 367 22.40 -3.48 3.85
N LEU A 368 21.62 -2.61 3.19
CA LEU A 368 21.88 -1.18 3.11
C LEU A 368 21.85 -0.49 4.47
N SER A 369 21.19 -1.07 5.45
CA SER A 369 21.14 -0.59 6.83
C SER A 369 22.31 -1.11 7.70
N GLY A 370 23.22 -1.91 7.13
CA GLY A 370 24.34 -2.52 7.84
C GLY A 370 23.88 -3.66 8.79
N LEU A 371 22.77 -4.30 8.50
CA LEU A 371 22.22 -5.39 9.30
C LEU A 371 22.39 -6.74 8.61
N PRO A 372 22.55 -7.83 9.37
CA PRO A 372 22.62 -9.17 8.81
C PRO A 372 21.36 -9.53 8.02
N VAL A 373 21.52 -10.28 6.94
CA VAL A 373 20.42 -10.84 6.17
C VAL A 373 20.05 -12.22 6.70
N ALA A 374 18.78 -12.46 7.01
CA ALA A 374 18.36 -13.76 7.51
C ALA A 374 18.32 -14.80 6.38
N LYS A 375 18.95 -15.97 6.62
CA LYS A 375 19.03 -17.07 5.64
C LYS A 375 17.68 -17.69 5.31
N ASP A 376 16.68 -17.47 6.14
CA ASP A 376 15.31 -17.95 5.94
C ASP A 376 14.42 -16.93 5.19
N MET A 377 14.94 -15.78 4.76
CA MET A 377 14.31 -14.92 3.78
C MET A 377 14.36 -15.55 2.37
N LYS A 378 13.32 -15.33 1.56
CA LYS A 378 13.18 -15.95 0.24
C LYS A 378 13.92 -15.22 -0.87
N GLY A 379 14.20 -13.95 -0.66
CA GLY A 379 14.90 -13.12 -1.64
C GLY A 379 16.39 -13.01 -1.39
N LYS A 380 17.03 -12.28 -2.28
CA LYS A 380 18.47 -11.96 -2.25
C LYS A 380 18.70 -10.46 -2.17
N VAL A 381 19.88 -10.06 -1.74
CA VAL A 381 20.30 -8.64 -1.83
C VAL A 381 20.50 -8.28 -3.29
N LEU A 382 19.96 -7.17 -3.74
CA LEU A 382 20.07 -6.63 -5.10
C LEU A 382 21.43 -5.94 -5.31
N LYS A 383 22.55 -6.65 -5.05
CA LYS A 383 23.92 -6.13 -5.05
C LYS A 383 24.34 -5.54 -6.39
N ASP A 384 23.85 -6.09 -7.50
CA ASP A 384 24.20 -5.65 -8.86
C ASP A 384 23.83 -4.19 -9.14
N TYR A 385 22.88 -3.65 -8.34
CA TYR A 385 22.37 -2.28 -8.43
C TYR A 385 22.90 -1.36 -7.33
N ILE A 386 23.76 -1.87 -6.44
CA ILE A 386 24.43 -1.11 -5.37
C ILE A 386 25.82 -0.71 -5.86
N GLN A 387 26.28 0.48 -5.48
CA GLN A 387 27.62 0.98 -5.83
C GLN A 387 28.71 0.06 -5.28
N GLU A 388 29.76 -0.13 -6.05
CA GLU A 388 30.84 -1.05 -5.71
C GLU A 388 31.61 -0.60 -4.46
N ASP A 389 31.81 0.69 -4.30
CA ASP A 389 32.43 1.25 -3.10
C ASP A 389 31.68 0.84 -1.83
N PHE A 390 30.34 0.88 -1.87
CA PHE A 390 29.53 0.44 -0.75
C PHE A 390 29.67 -1.07 -0.50
N THR A 391 29.59 -1.88 -1.55
CA THR A 391 29.68 -3.36 -1.43
C THR A 391 31.08 -3.82 -1.00
N ASN A 392 32.13 -3.11 -1.40
CA ASN A 392 33.50 -3.40 -0.98
C ASN A 392 33.77 -3.05 0.49
N GLN A 393 33.16 -1.98 0.98
CA GLN A 393 33.28 -1.55 2.38
C GLN A 393 32.37 -2.32 3.34
N HIS A 394 31.27 -2.90 2.84
CA HIS A 394 30.24 -3.55 3.66
C HIS A 394 30.00 -4.99 3.22
N SER A 395 30.72 -5.92 3.82
CA SER A 395 30.47 -7.35 3.60
C SER A 395 29.08 -7.74 4.10
N ALA A 396 28.34 -8.50 3.28
CA ALA A 396 27.04 -9.00 3.68
C ALA A 396 27.21 -10.06 4.78
N THR A 397 26.72 -9.74 5.97
CA THR A 397 26.64 -10.69 7.09
C THR A 397 25.29 -11.41 7.06
N SER A 398 25.23 -12.58 7.67
CA SER A 398 23.98 -13.35 7.73
C SER A 398 23.70 -13.90 9.14
N VAL A 399 22.40 -14.04 9.45
CA VAL A 399 21.90 -14.75 10.61
C VAL A 399 20.98 -15.89 10.15
N ARG A 400 20.77 -16.88 11.02
CA ARG A 400 19.86 -17.99 10.68
C ARG A 400 18.43 -17.49 10.46
N SER A 401 17.93 -16.67 11.40
CA SER A 401 16.58 -16.11 11.40
C SER A 401 16.49 -14.96 12.43
N TYR A 402 15.58 -14.02 12.22
CA TYR A 402 15.21 -13.04 13.22
C TYR A 402 14.11 -13.54 14.19
N GLY A 403 13.69 -14.78 14.03
CA GLY A 403 12.74 -15.46 14.88
C GLY A 403 11.27 -15.11 14.60
N LYS A 404 10.43 -15.60 15.49
CA LYS A 404 9.00 -15.30 15.50
C LYS A 404 8.75 -14.04 16.28
N ARG A 405 7.68 -13.35 15.94
CA ARG A 405 7.14 -12.24 16.72
C ARG A 405 6.52 -12.80 18.00
N GLU A 406 6.73 -12.12 19.12
CA GLU A 406 6.04 -12.46 20.35
C GLU A 406 4.53 -12.26 20.18
N LYS A 407 3.74 -13.20 20.71
CA LYS A 407 2.29 -13.05 20.73
C LYS A 407 1.92 -11.94 21.72
N LYS A 408 1.31 -10.89 21.23
CA LYS A 408 0.70 -9.85 22.06
C LYS A 408 -0.80 -10.14 22.22
N THR A 409 -1.39 -9.62 23.29
CA THR A 409 -2.84 -9.68 23.45
C THR A 409 -3.50 -8.89 22.33
N PRO A 410 -4.41 -9.49 21.54
CA PRO A 410 -5.04 -8.79 20.46
C PRO A 410 -5.79 -7.55 20.95
N VAL A 411 -5.55 -6.42 20.29
CA VAL A 411 -6.40 -5.23 20.43
C VAL A 411 -7.57 -5.41 19.49
N SER A 412 -8.75 -5.60 20.03
CA SER A 412 -9.97 -5.65 19.21
C SER A 412 -10.50 -4.22 19.06
N PRO A 413 -10.65 -3.71 17.84
CA PRO A 413 -11.46 -2.51 17.62
C PRO A 413 -12.91 -2.84 18.03
N SER A 414 -13.73 -1.79 18.21
CA SER A 414 -15.15 -2.03 18.39
C SER A 414 -15.74 -2.75 17.18
N PRO A 415 -16.78 -3.57 17.34
CA PRO A 415 -17.41 -4.29 16.21
C PRO A 415 -17.84 -3.37 15.07
N SER A 416 -18.24 -2.14 15.35
CA SER A 416 -18.62 -1.14 14.34
C SER A 416 -17.45 -0.66 13.50
N VAL A 417 -16.28 -0.45 14.10
CA VAL A 417 -15.05 -0.06 13.38
C VAL A 417 -14.58 -1.21 12.48
N ASP A 418 -14.63 -2.45 12.98
CA ASP A 418 -14.28 -3.61 12.15
C ASP A 418 -15.24 -3.77 10.96
N GLU A 419 -16.53 -3.53 11.15
CA GLU A 419 -17.53 -3.62 10.08
C GLU A 419 -17.30 -2.53 9.02
N GLU A 420 -16.99 -1.29 9.42
CA GLU A 420 -16.70 -0.24 8.45
C GLU A 420 -15.38 -0.46 7.71
N ILE A 421 -14.32 -0.90 8.39
CA ILE A 421 -13.08 -1.26 7.71
C ILE A 421 -13.37 -2.36 6.70
N LYS A 422 -14.20 -3.31 7.05
CA LYS A 422 -14.64 -4.40 6.17
C LYS A 422 -15.43 -3.88 4.97
N GLU A 423 -16.39 -2.99 5.19
CA GLU A 423 -17.14 -2.35 4.10
C GLU A 423 -16.21 -1.55 3.17
N ARG A 424 -15.24 -0.80 3.72
CA ARG A 424 -14.23 -0.12 2.90
C ARG A 424 -13.33 -1.09 2.12
N LEU A 425 -12.91 -2.19 2.74
CA LEU A 425 -12.10 -3.19 2.05
C LEU A 425 -12.89 -3.91 0.94
N LYS A 426 -14.21 -4.11 1.14
CA LYS A 426 -15.11 -4.54 0.08
C LYS A 426 -15.18 -3.51 -1.02
N ALA A 427 -15.44 -2.29 -0.62
CA ALA A 427 -15.56 -1.14 -1.49
C ALA A 427 -14.32 -0.92 -2.36
N LEU A 428 -13.16 -1.11 -1.82
CA LEU A 428 -11.88 -1.02 -2.53
C LEU A 428 -11.53 -2.30 -3.33
N GLY A 429 -12.47 -3.26 -3.44
CA GLY A 429 -12.24 -4.50 -4.18
C GLY A 429 -11.25 -5.48 -3.56
N TYR A 430 -10.81 -5.21 -2.36
CA TYR A 430 -9.91 -6.11 -1.65
C TYR A 430 -10.62 -7.34 -1.07
N ILE A 431 -11.94 -7.29 -0.94
CA ILE A 431 -12.80 -8.38 -0.46
C ILE A 431 -13.94 -8.59 -1.45
N ASP A 432 -14.15 -9.82 -1.91
CA ASP A 432 -15.25 -10.15 -2.81
C ASP A 432 -16.59 -10.02 -2.06
N GLU A 433 -17.63 -9.48 -2.73
CA GLU A 433 -19.00 -9.35 -2.18
C GLU A 433 -19.68 -10.72 -1.94
N GLU A 434 -19.20 -11.76 -2.60
CA GLU A 434 -19.74 -13.10 -2.53
C GLU A 434 -19.06 -13.95 -1.45
N MET A 435 -19.36 -13.69 -0.20
CA MET A 435 -19.20 -14.71 0.83
C MET A 435 -20.23 -14.55 1.94
#